data_099019010faae7e42e6e0d53b2ab306c
#
_entry.id   099019010faae7e42e6e0d53b2ab306c
#
_cell.length_a   1.000
_cell.length_b   1.000
_cell.length_c   1.000
_cell.angle_alpha   90.00
_cell.angle_beta   90.00
_cell.angle_gamma   90.00
#
_symmetry.space_group_name_H-M   'P 1'
#
loop_
_entity.id
_entity.type
_entity.pdbx_description
1 polymer ?
#
loop_
_entity_poly.entity_id
_entity_poly.type
_entity_poly.pdbx_seq_one_letter_code
_entity_poly.pdbx_strand_id
1 'polypeptide(L)' 'MNFLILDVGTSSMRGILFRGNGEMLHTVQKTYKVITL' A
#
# COMPACT_ATOMS: atom_id res chain seq x y z
N MET A 1 5.12 10.82 14.37
CA MET A 1 4.21 10.90 13.23
C MET A 1 4.41 9.71 12.32
N ASN A 2 3.33 9.12 11.86
CA ASN A 2 3.39 7.97 10.98
C ASN A 2 3.00 8.37 9.57
N PHE A 3 3.60 7.69 8.59
CA PHE A 3 3.30 7.94 7.18
C PHE A 3 2.71 6.68 6.56
N LEU A 4 1.70 6.87 5.74
CA LEU A 4 1.13 5.78 4.96
C LEU A 4 1.41 6.05 3.48
N ILE A 5 2.09 5.11 2.85
CA ILE A 5 2.40 5.20 1.43
C ILE A 5 1.55 4.17 0.71
N LEU A 6 0.83 4.63 -0.31
CA LEU A 6 0.00 3.76 -1.13
C LEU A 6 0.59 3.66 -2.52
N ASP A 7 0.78 2.43 -2.97
CA ASP A 7 1.24 2.14 -4.32
C ASP A 7 0.11 1.36 -5.01
N VAL A 8 -0.48 1.97 -6.01
CA VAL A 8 -1.64 1.39 -6.70
C VAL A 8 -1.24 1.02 -8.11
N GLY A 9 -1.30 -0.27 -8.41
CA GLY A 9 -1.07 -0.76 -9.75
C GLY A 9 -2.37 -1.08 -10.47
N THR A 10 -2.26 -1.69 -11.64
CA THR A 10 -3.40 -1.99 -12.47
C THR A 10 -4.33 -3.03 -11.82
N SER A 11 -3.75 -4.01 -11.15
CA SER A 11 -4.52 -5.11 -10.56
C SER A 11 -4.12 -5.39 -9.12
N SER A 12 -3.31 -4.52 -8.51
CA SER A 12 -2.87 -4.72 -7.13
C SER A 12 -2.61 -3.38 -6.48
N MET A 13 -2.67 -3.37 -5.17
CA MET A 13 -2.31 -2.19 -4.38
C MET A 13 -1.50 -2.63 -3.18
N ARG A 14 -0.62 -1.76 -2.73
CA ARG A 14 0.21 -1.99 -1.57
C ARG A 14 0.16 -0.77 -0.67
N GLY A 15 -0.04 -1.02 0.62
CA GLY A 15 0.02 0.03 1.62
C GLY A 15 1.18 -0.25 2.56
N ILE A 16 2.01 0.74 2.81
CA ILE A 16 3.15 0.60 3.71
C ILE A 16 3.07 1.71 4.74
N LEU A 17 3.09 1.32 5.99
CA LEU A 17 3.02 2.25 7.11
C LEU A 17 4.42 2.42 7.69
N PHE A 18 4.87 3.67 7.74
CA PHE A 18 6.18 4.02 8.30
C PHE A 18 6.02 4.89 9.53
N ARG A 19 6.96 4.74 10.46
CA ARG A 19 7.10 5.67 11.55
C ARG A 19 7.89 6.89 11.07
N GLY A 20 7.76 8.01 11.79
CA GLY A 20 8.41 9.27 11.39
C GLY A 20 9.92 9.19 11.29
N ASN A 21 10.55 8.20 11.92
CA ASN A 21 11.99 8.01 11.84
C ASN A 21 12.41 7.12 10.66
N GLY A 22 11.46 6.71 9.81
CA GLY A 22 11.74 5.86 8.67
C GLY A 22 11.57 4.38 8.91
N GLU A 23 11.21 3.98 10.12
CA GLU A 23 11.02 2.56 10.43
C GLU A 23 9.71 2.06 9.83
N MET A 24 9.79 0.94 9.11
CA MET A 24 8.61 0.31 8.53
C MET A 24 7.85 -0.45 9.63
N LEU A 25 6.60 -0.06 9.84
CA LEU A 25 5.78 -0.66 10.89
C LEU A 25 4.92 -1.81 10.36
N HIS A 26 4.38 -1.66 9.17
CA HIS A 26 3.43 -2.64 8.64
C HIS A 26 3.33 -2.48 7.14
N THR A 27 3.06 -3.59 6.46
CA THR A 27 2.85 -3.58 5.03
C THR A 27 1.68 -4.51 4.71
N VAL A 28 0.81 -4.04 3.81
CA VAL A 28 -0.34 -4.79 3.35
C VAL A 28 -0.35 -4.75 1.83
N GLN A 29 -0.63 -5.89 1.23
CA GLN A 29 -0.75 -5.97 -0.22
C GLN A 29 -2.04 -6.70 -0.56
N LYS A 30 -2.79 -6.15 -1.52
CA LYS A 30 -4.01 -6.78 -2.02
C LYS A 30 -4.00 -6.78 -3.52
N THR A 31 -4.49 -7.88 -4.08
CA THR A 31 -4.77 -7.94 -5.51
C THR A 31 -6.26 -7.76 -5.71
N TYR A 32 -6.64 -7.15 -6.80
CA TYR A 32 -8.04 -6.97 -7.14
C TYR A 32 -8.24 -7.24 -8.62
N LYS A 33 -9.46 -7.60 -8.96
CA LYS A 33 -9.80 -7.93 -10.34
C LYS A 33 -10.44 -6.73 -11.00
N VAL A 34 -9.89 -6.33 -12.13
CA VAL A 34 -10.48 -5.27 -12.94
C VAL A 34 -11.45 -5.90 -13.91
N ILE A 35 -12.70 -5.47 -13.85
CA ILE A 35 -13.73 -5.94 -14.76
C ILE A 35 -13.94 -4.88 -15.82
N THR A 36 -13.75 -5.26 -17.09
CA THR A 36 -13.97 -4.38 -18.21
C THR A 36 -15.27 -4.79 -18.90
N LEU A 37 -16.18 -3.84 -19.02
CA LEU A 37 -17.46 -4.06 -19.68
C LEU A 37 -17.43 -3.61 -21.12
#